data_96e0c335b9e39063d0680e105734afa5
#
_entry.id   96e0c335b9e39063d0680e105734afa5
#
_cell.length_a   1.000
_cell.length_b   1.000
_cell.length_c   1.000
_cell.angle_alpha   90.00
_cell.angle_beta   90.00
_cell.angle_gamma   90.00
#
_symmetry.space_group_name_H-M   'P 1'
#
loop_
_entity.id
_entity.type
_entity.pdbx_description
1 polymer ?
#
loop_
_entity_poly.entity_id
_entity_poly.type
_entity_poly.pdbx_seq_one_letter_code
_entity_poly.pdbx_strand_id
1 'polypeptide(L)'
;MDGEIALSSWQVRLPRACVYCLPVLHEDGRLRFAPWRGGAPLVSNRHGIPEPDVPADALLPAESMSLVVAPLVGFDMRGHRLGMGGGWYDRTFAFRRDRAALPVLVGAAFDAQQIDTVSPQPWDMPLDALCSEADAHLFDVPDASA
;
A
#
# COMPACT_ATOMS: atom_id res chain seq x y z
N MET A 1 -12.14 8.40 7.67
CA MET A 1 -10.70 8.08 7.66
C MET A 1 -9.92 9.37 7.73
N ASP A 2 -9.91 9.89 8.89
CA ASP A 2 -9.28 11.18 9.14
C ASP A 2 -7.77 10.96 9.31
N GLY A 3 -6.97 11.61 8.49
CA GLY A 3 -5.52 11.59 8.56
C GLY A 3 -4.78 10.86 7.43
N GLU A 4 -5.47 10.18 6.54
CA GLU A 4 -4.85 9.59 5.35
C GLU A 4 -5.04 10.49 4.12
N ILE A 5 -4.05 10.49 3.24
CA ILE A 5 -4.11 11.25 2.00
C ILE A 5 -5.07 10.58 1.01
N ALA A 6 -5.94 11.37 0.39
CA ALA A 6 -6.88 10.86 -0.60
C ALA A 6 -6.20 10.68 -1.97
N LEU A 7 -6.21 9.48 -2.49
CA LEU A 7 -5.54 9.11 -3.74
C LEU A 7 -6.48 8.95 -4.94
N SER A 8 -7.77 9.17 -4.76
CA SER A 8 -8.78 8.93 -5.80
C SER A 8 -8.56 9.74 -7.08
N SER A 9 -7.93 10.91 -6.97
CA SER A 9 -7.61 11.75 -8.14
C SER A 9 -6.40 11.26 -8.96
N TRP A 10 -5.63 10.32 -8.44
CA TRP A 10 -4.43 9.84 -9.14
C TRP A 10 -4.77 8.99 -10.35
N GLN A 11 -5.89 8.29 -10.32
CA GLN A 11 -6.29 7.40 -11.42
C GLN A 11 -6.33 8.11 -12.77
N VAL A 12 -6.82 9.34 -12.80
CA VAL A 12 -6.94 10.11 -14.05
C VAL A 12 -5.59 10.58 -14.61
N ARG A 13 -4.54 10.53 -13.80
CA ARG A 13 -3.17 10.94 -14.17
C ARG A 13 -2.27 9.77 -14.51
N LEU A 14 -2.70 8.53 -14.28
CA LEU A 14 -1.90 7.36 -14.60
C LEU A 14 -1.83 7.14 -16.11
N PRO A 15 -0.69 6.63 -16.62
CA PRO A 15 -0.59 6.20 -18.01
C PRO A 15 -1.68 5.22 -18.38
N ARG A 16 -2.19 5.28 -19.61
CA ARG A 16 -3.28 4.39 -20.06
C ARG A 16 -2.92 2.90 -20.00
N ALA A 17 -1.65 2.58 -20.04
CA ALA A 17 -1.17 1.21 -19.91
C ALA A 17 -1.18 0.68 -18.47
N CYS A 18 -1.38 1.54 -17.47
CA CYS A 18 -1.47 1.13 -16.08
C CYS A 18 -2.86 0.60 -15.75
N VAL A 19 -2.90 -0.55 -15.08
CA VAL A 19 -4.12 -1.08 -14.48
C VAL A 19 -4.18 -0.60 -13.04
N TYR A 20 -5.16 0.25 -12.77
CA TYR A 20 -5.41 0.75 -11.42
C TYR A 20 -6.25 -0.26 -10.64
N CYS A 21 -5.77 -0.63 -9.45
CA CYS A 21 -6.45 -1.60 -8.60
C CYS A 21 -6.73 -1.00 -7.24
N LEU A 22 -7.81 -1.45 -6.61
CA LEU A 22 -8.12 -1.18 -5.21
C LEU A 22 -7.93 -2.44 -4.39
N PRO A 23 -7.50 -2.31 -3.12
CA PRO A 23 -7.32 -3.46 -2.24
C PRO A 23 -8.67 -4.03 -1.80
N VAL A 24 -8.70 -5.34 -1.68
CA VAL A 24 -9.84 -6.11 -1.19
C VAL A 24 -9.36 -6.98 -0.04
N LEU A 25 -10.09 -6.95 1.07
CA LEU A 25 -9.79 -7.80 2.21
C LEU A 25 -10.21 -9.24 1.91
N HIS A 26 -9.29 -10.18 2.03
CA HIS A 26 -9.54 -11.60 1.81
C HIS A 26 -9.63 -12.36 3.14
N GLU A 27 -10.37 -13.46 3.15
CA GLU A 27 -10.61 -14.27 4.35
C GLU A 27 -9.34 -14.90 4.97
N ASP A 28 -8.26 -15.02 4.18
CA ASP A 28 -6.96 -15.52 4.64
C ASP A 28 -6.13 -14.46 5.41
N GLY A 29 -6.68 -13.28 5.62
CA GLY A 29 -6.00 -12.17 6.32
C GLY A 29 -5.05 -11.36 5.45
N ARG A 30 -5.03 -11.60 4.14
CA ARG A 30 -4.21 -10.88 3.16
C ARG A 30 -5.06 -10.09 2.21
N LEU A 31 -4.45 -9.07 1.60
CA LEU A 31 -5.10 -8.28 0.56
C LEU A 31 -5.08 -9.03 -0.76
N ARG A 32 -6.14 -8.82 -1.54
CA ARG A 32 -6.19 -9.02 -2.98
C ARG A 32 -6.39 -7.66 -3.64
N PHE A 33 -6.19 -7.60 -4.93
CA PHE A 33 -6.29 -6.35 -5.68
C PHE A 33 -7.27 -6.51 -6.82
N ALA A 34 -8.26 -5.64 -6.87
CA ALA A 34 -9.30 -5.66 -7.88
C ALA A 34 -9.09 -4.51 -8.86
N PRO A 35 -8.94 -4.79 -10.17
CA PRO A 35 -8.96 -3.74 -11.17
C PRO A 35 -10.23 -2.90 -11.04
N TRP A 36 -10.05 -1.59 -11.04
CA TRP A 36 -11.17 -0.67 -10.86
C TRP A 36 -11.01 0.56 -11.74
N ARG A 37 -12.12 0.97 -12.34
CA ARG A 37 -12.22 2.22 -13.11
C ARG A 37 -13.14 3.17 -12.38
N GLY A 38 -12.82 4.46 -12.41
CA GLY A 38 -13.64 5.49 -11.77
C GLY A 38 -15.11 5.38 -12.22
N GLY A 39 -16.01 5.42 -11.24
CA GLY A 39 -17.43 5.24 -11.46
C GLY A 39 -17.94 3.80 -11.47
N ALA A 40 -17.05 2.79 -11.46
CA ALA A 40 -17.48 1.40 -11.31
C ALA A 40 -18.05 1.13 -9.90
N PRO A 41 -19.00 0.18 -9.76
CA PRO A 41 -19.67 -0.08 -8.49
C PRO A 41 -18.69 -0.49 -7.39
N LEU A 42 -18.96 0.02 -6.19
CA LEU A 42 -18.27 -0.37 -4.96
C LEU A 42 -19.28 -0.92 -3.97
N VAL A 43 -18.89 -1.91 -3.19
CA VAL A 43 -19.67 -2.47 -2.08
C VAL A 43 -18.88 -2.37 -0.78
N SER A 44 -19.58 -2.09 0.32
CA SER A 44 -18.93 -2.06 1.64
C SER A 44 -18.63 -3.46 2.14
N ASN A 45 -17.39 -3.69 2.57
CA ASN A 45 -17.02 -4.94 3.23
C ASN A 45 -17.48 -4.96 4.70
N ARG A 46 -17.13 -6.03 5.42
CA ARG A 46 -17.49 -6.19 6.85
C ARG A 46 -16.94 -5.10 7.77
N HIS A 47 -15.95 -4.35 7.33
CA HIS A 47 -15.37 -3.21 8.07
C HIS A 47 -15.89 -1.86 7.59
N GLY A 48 -16.89 -1.83 6.70
CA GLY A 48 -17.43 -0.61 6.14
C GLY A 48 -16.53 0.06 5.09
N ILE A 49 -15.51 -0.64 4.60
CA ILE A 49 -14.57 -0.12 3.59
C ILE A 49 -15.13 -0.45 2.20
N PRO A 50 -15.25 0.55 1.31
CA PRO A 50 -15.68 0.30 -0.05
C PRO A 50 -14.66 -0.56 -0.82
N GLU A 51 -15.14 -1.60 -1.46
CA GLU A 51 -14.35 -2.49 -2.32
C GLU A 51 -15.02 -2.62 -3.69
N PRO A 52 -14.25 -2.81 -4.80
CA PRO A 52 -14.86 -3.06 -6.10
C PRO A 52 -15.77 -4.28 -6.06
N ASP A 53 -16.96 -4.15 -6.66
CA ASP A 53 -17.91 -5.25 -6.80
C ASP A 53 -17.51 -6.11 -8.00
N VAL A 54 -16.62 -7.05 -7.78
CA VAL A 54 -16.07 -7.94 -8.80
C VAL A 54 -16.13 -9.39 -8.33
N PRO A 55 -16.23 -10.36 -9.27
CA PRO A 55 -16.18 -11.77 -8.91
C PRO A 55 -14.80 -12.17 -8.35
N ALA A 56 -14.77 -13.21 -7.53
CA ALA A 56 -13.55 -13.66 -6.86
C ALA A 56 -12.40 -14.02 -7.84
N ASP A 57 -12.73 -14.50 -9.03
CA ASP A 57 -11.75 -14.85 -10.07
C ASP A 57 -11.13 -13.64 -10.78
N ALA A 58 -11.69 -12.43 -10.57
CA ALA A 58 -11.10 -11.18 -11.05
C ALA A 58 -10.08 -10.58 -10.08
N LEU A 59 -9.95 -11.12 -8.87
CA LEU A 59 -9.00 -10.64 -7.88
C LEU A 59 -7.57 -11.06 -8.22
N LEU A 60 -6.64 -10.13 -8.08
CA LEU A 60 -5.22 -10.33 -8.36
C LEU A 60 -4.43 -10.48 -7.06
N PRO A 61 -3.44 -11.38 -7.02
CA PRO A 61 -2.56 -11.50 -5.86
C PRO A 61 -1.56 -10.33 -5.81
N ALA A 62 -1.01 -10.08 -4.63
CA ALA A 62 -0.04 -9.02 -4.41
C ALA A 62 1.21 -9.17 -5.27
N GLU A 63 1.60 -10.39 -5.57
CA GLU A 63 2.76 -10.73 -6.42
C GLU A 63 2.63 -10.24 -7.86
N SER A 64 1.40 -9.98 -8.31
CA SER A 64 1.12 -9.44 -9.64
C SER A 64 1.25 -7.92 -9.73
N MET A 65 1.36 -7.22 -8.60
CA MET A 65 1.46 -5.77 -8.57
C MET A 65 2.86 -5.29 -8.91
N SER A 66 2.96 -4.19 -9.64
CA SER A 66 4.24 -3.53 -9.94
C SER A 66 4.58 -2.49 -8.89
N LEU A 67 3.58 -1.75 -8.45
CA LEU A 67 3.70 -0.72 -7.43
C LEU A 67 2.45 -0.70 -6.57
N VAL A 68 2.64 -0.59 -5.26
CA VAL A 68 1.56 -0.49 -4.30
C VAL A 68 1.75 0.75 -3.46
N VAL A 69 0.69 1.56 -3.37
CA VAL A 69 0.65 2.71 -2.47
C VAL A 69 0.02 2.26 -1.17
N ALA A 70 0.80 2.28 -0.10
CA ALA A 70 0.36 1.87 1.22
C ALA A 70 -0.11 3.07 2.04
N PRO A 71 -1.27 2.99 2.67
CA PRO A 71 -1.70 4.00 3.63
C PRO A 71 -0.87 3.91 4.91
N LEU A 72 -0.78 5.02 5.62
CA LEU A 72 -0.07 5.07 6.89
C LEU A 72 -0.62 6.19 7.78
N VAL A 73 -0.37 6.07 9.08
CA VAL A 73 -0.69 7.10 10.09
C VAL A 73 0.53 7.92 10.43
N GLY A 74 1.71 7.32 10.36
CA GLY A 74 2.99 7.96 10.60
C GLY A 74 4.14 7.23 9.90
N PHE A 75 5.24 7.93 9.71
CA PHE A 75 6.44 7.37 9.09
C PHE A 75 7.70 8.02 9.67
N ASP A 76 8.84 7.34 9.52
CA ASP A 76 10.14 7.92 9.76
C ASP A 76 10.99 7.97 8.49
N MET A 77 12.11 8.67 8.55
CA MET A 77 12.99 8.84 7.39
C MET A 77 13.88 7.62 7.10
N ARG A 78 13.65 6.50 7.80
CA ARG A 78 14.28 5.22 7.51
C ARG A 78 13.38 4.27 6.73
N GLY A 79 12.17 4.73 6.36
CA GLY A 79 11.22 3.93 5.61
C GLY A 79 10.28 3.08 6.46
N HIS A 80 10.28 3.25 7.78
CA HIS A 80 9.35 2.57 8.65
C HIS A 80 8.01 3.31 8.66
N ARG A 81 6.92 2.55 8.67
CA ARG A 81 5.57 3.12 8.73
C ARG A 81 4.82 2.62 9.96
N LEU A 82 3.98 3.49 10.49
CA LEU A 82 2.99 3.17 11.50
C LEU A 82 1.63 3.05 10.82
N GLY A 83 1.04 1.87 10.88
CA GLY A 83 -0.27 1.59 10.32
C GLY A 83 -1.37 1.61 11.37
N MET A 84 -2.59 1.22 10.97
CA MET A 84 -3.78 1.20 11.82
C MET A 84 -3.88 -0.03 12.73
N GLY A 85 -2.86 -0.88 12.78
CA GLY A 85 -2.78 -2.03 13.68
C GLY A 85 -3.35 -3.34 13.15
N GLY A 86 -3.99 -3.34 11.97
CA GLY A 86 -4.58 -4.56 11.39
C GLY A 86 -3.58 -5.54 10.78
N GLY A 87 -2.38 -5.08 10.44
CA GLY A 87 -1.30 -5.91 9.86
C GLY A 87 -1.56 -6.44 8.45
N TRP A 88 -2.55 -5.91 7.75
CA TRP A 88 -2.94 -6.38 6.41
C TRP A 88 -1.80 -6.27 5.39
N TYR A 89 -1.12 -5.10 5.35
CA TYR A 89 -0.01 -4.87 4.43
C TYR A 89 1.20 -5.73 4.79
N ASP A 90 1.53 -5.84 6.07
CA ASP A 90 2.68 -6.63 6.53
C ASP A 90 2.49 -8.12 6.21
N ARG A 91 1.30 -8.67 6.41
CA ARG A 91 0.99 -10.05 6.02
C ARG A 91 0.98 -10.25 4.51
N THR A 92 0.37 -9.32 3.79
CA THR A 92 0.24 -9.40 2.33
C THR A 92 1.59 -9.38 1.64
N PHE A 93 2.52 -8.54 2.10
CA PHE A 93 3.83 -8.34 1.47
C PHE A 93 4.97 -9.06 2.19
N ALA A 94 4.67 -9.97 3.11
CA ALA A 94 5.68 -10.76 3.81
C ALA A 94 6.60 -11.55 2.86
N PHE A 95 6.12 -11.92 1.68
CA PHE A 95 6.91 -12.62 0.66
C PHE A 95 8.10 -11.80 0.14
N ARG A 96 8.07 -10.47 0.28
CA ARG A 96 9.15 -9.58 -0.15
C ARG A 96 10.40 -9.65 0.73
N ARG A 97 10.32 -10.27 1.91
CA ARG A 97 11.48 -10.38 2.81
C ARG A 97 12.63 -11.14 2.16
N ASP A 98 12.30 -12.16 1.37
CA ASP A 98 13.28 -13.01 0.72
C ASP A 98 13.55 -12.63 -0.74
N ARG A 99 12.92 -11.53 -1.20
CA ARG A 99 12.99 -11.09 -2.59
C ARG A 99 13.17 -9.59 -2.65
N ALA A 100 14.30 -9.14 -3.18
CA ALA A 100 14.51 -7.73 -3.53
C ALA A 100 13.71 -7.37 -4.80
N ALA A 101 12.41 -7.69 -4.83
CA ALA A 101 11.59 -7.67 -6.03
C ALA A 101 10.31 -6.86 -5.86
N LEU A 102 9.60 -6.70 -6.98
CA LEU A 102 8.27 -6.11 -7.05
C LEU A 102 7.26 -6.79 -6.13
N PRO A 103 6.25 -6.06 -5.69
CA PRO A 103 5.97 -4.67 -6.01
C PRO A 103 6.84 -3.68 -5.22
N VAL A 104 7.03 -2.49 -5.77
CA VAL A 104 7.59 -1.37 -5.03
C VAL A 104 6.53 -0.87 -4.04
N LEU A 105 6.89 -0.73 -2.76
CA LEU A 105 5.99 -0.20 -1.73
C LEU A 105 6.26 1.29 -1.52
N VAL A 106 5.27 2.11 -1.83
CA VAL A 106 5.33 3.56 -1.68
C VAL A 106 4.34 4.00 -0.61
N GLY A 107 4.81 4.70 0.41
CA GLY A 107 3.93 5.37 1.36
C GLY A 107 3.40 6.68 0.76
N ALA A 108 2.14 6.99 0.99
CA ALA A 108 1.57 8.29 0.69
C ALA A 108 1.14 8.96 1.99
N ALA A 109 1.66 10.14 2.26
CA ALA A 109 1.48 10.82 3.53
C ALA A 109 1.54 12.33 3.38
N PHE A 110 1.08 13.03 4.41
CA PHE A 110 1.41 14.43 4.61
C PHE A 110 2.73 14.54 5.38
N ASP A 111 3.51 15.58 5.14
CA ASP A 111 4.75 15.83 5.88
C ASP A 111 4.53 15.86 7.40
N ALA A 112 3.37 16.37 7.83
CA ALA A 112 2.98 16.41 9.23
C ALA A 112 2.87 15.03 9.90
N GLN A 113 2.81 13.96 9.13
CA GLN A 113 2.76 12.58 9.64
C GLN A 113 4.15 12.01 9.92
N GLN A 114 5.21 12.75 9.62
CA GLN A 114 6.57 12.34 9.96
C GLN A 114 6.77 12.37 11.47
N ILE A 115 7.36 11.29 11.98
CA ILE A 115 7.81 11.18 13.37
C ILE A 115 9.30 10.85 13.41
N ASP A 116 9.95 11.10 14.54
CA ASP A 116 11.41 10.95 14.64
C ASP A 116 11.84 9.50 14.43
N THR A 117 11.13 8.58 15.06
CA THR A 117 11.45 7.15 15.00
C THR A 117 10.20 6.30 15.15
N VAL A 118 10.02 5.38 14.23
CA VAL A 118 9.09 4.26 14.36
C VAL A 118 9.89 3.06 14.88
N SER A 119 9.40 2.41 15.93
CA SER A 119 9.98 1.15 16.40
C SER A 119 9.35 -0.01 15.63
N PRO A 120 10.03 -0.55 14.60
CA PRO A 120 9.44 -1.59 13.78
C PRO A 120 9.42 -2.92 14.52
N GLN A 121 8.38 -3.70 14.28
CA GLN A 121 8.35 -5.10 14.65
C GLN A 121 9.08 -5.94 13.59
N PRO A 122 9.56 -7.16 13.93
CA PRO A 122 10.29 -8.01 12.97
C PRO A 122 9.49 -8.36 11.70
N TRP A 123 8.17 -8.33 11.79
CA TRP A 123 7.27 -8.64 10.66
C TRP A 123 6.84 -7.43 9.84
N ASP A 124 7.16 -6.21 10.29
CA ASP A 124 6.79 -5.00 9.58
C ASP A 124 7.54 -4.89 8.26
N MET A 125 6.80 -4.53 7.20
CA MET A 125 7.37 -4.31 5.87
C MET A 125 7.79 -2.86 5.71
N PRO A 126 9.08 -2.59 5.50
CA PRO A 126 9.53 -1.23 5.24
C PRO A 126 9.06 -0.73 3.88
N LEU A 127 8.94 0.60 3.78
CA LEU A 127 8.66 1.28 2.52
C LEU A 127 9.92 1.37 1.67
N ASP A 128 9.76 1.29 0.35
CA ASP A 128 10.83 1.57 -0.60
C ASP A 128 10.91 3.07 -0.91
N ALA A 129 9.78 3.77 -0.83
CA ALA A 129 9.69 5.20 -1.07
C ALA A 129 8.53 5.82 -0.28
N LEU A 130 8.55 7.14 -0.18
CA LEU A 130 7.46 7.93 0.39
C LEU A 130 7.21 9.14 -0.48
N CYS A 131 5.94 9.41 -0.75
CA CYS A 131 5.50 10.63 -1.40
C CYS A 131 4.66 11.46 -0.43
N SER A 132 5.00 12.73 -0.29
CA SER A 132 4.19 13.69 0.46
C SER A 132 3.75 14.83 -0.46
N GLU A 133 3.01 15.80 0.09
CA GLU A 133 2.62 17.02 -0.63
C GLU A 133 3.83 17.89 -1.01
N ALA A 134 4.94 17.72 -0.31
CA ALA A 134 6.15 18.55 -0.51
C ALA A 134 7.23 17.84 -1.32
N ASP A 135 7.41 16.53 -1.16
CA ASP A 135 8.58 15.85 -1.73
C ASP A 135 8.34 14.34 -1.92
N ALA A 136 9.29 13.70 -2.58
CA ALA A 136 9.39 12.26 -2.73
C ALA A 136 10.75 11.79 -2.21
N HIS A 137 10.72 10.77 -1.36
CA HIS A 137 11.91 10.19 -0.76
C HIS A 137 12.06 8.73 -1.17
N LEU A 138 13.25 8.35 -1.64
CA LEU A 138 13.62 6.95 -1.84
C LEU A 138 14.41 6.48 -0.62
N PHE A 139 14.06 5.34 -0.10
CA PHE A 139 14.78 4.74 1.01
C PHE A 139 15.76 3.70 0.49
N ASP A 140 16.95 3.66 1.08
CA ASP A 140 17.93 2.64 0.76
C ASP A 140 17.41 1.28 1.19
N VAL A 141 17.26 0.37 0.24
CA VAL A 141 17.03 -1.03 0.55
C VAL A 141 18.37 -1.58 1.05
N PRO A 142 18.45 -2.12 2.27
CA PRO A 142 19.67 -2.78 2.70
C PRO A 142 20.05 -3.84 1.66
N ASP A 143 21.25 -3.73 1.13
CA ASP A 143 21.76 -4.70 0.17
C ASP A 143 21.71 -6.09 0.80
N ALA A 144 20.92 -7.00 0.23
CA ALA A 144 20.78 -8.37 0.71
C ALA A 144 22.08 -9.18 0.56
N SER A 145 23.12 -8.54 0.05
CA SER A 145 24.47 -9.12 -0.13
C SER A 145 25.48 -8.72 0.95
N ALA A 146 25.04 -8.04 1.99
CA ALA A 146 25.90 -7.70 3.12
C ALA A 146 25.80 -8.75 4.24
#